data_b2cf99aa54f53854a1e0c31e9f70c877
#
_entry.id   b2cf99aa54f53854a1e0c31e9f70c877
#
_cell.length_a   1.000
_cell.length_b   1.000
_cell.length_c   1.000
_cell.angle_alpha   90.00
_cell.angle_beta   90.00
_cell.angle_gamma   90.00
#
_symmetry.space_group_name_H-M   'P 1'
#
loop_
_entity.id
_entity.type
_entity.pdbx_description
1 polymer ?
#
loop_
_entity_poly.entity_id
_entity_poly.type
_entity_poly.pdbx_seq_one_letter_code
_entity_poly.pdbx_strand_id
1 'polypeptide(L)'
;DQIVSLAAKLPDGFQPTFTQAYGDQQVNSVPIKAGKSKDIKLSVRPPSDVEPGDYAIGVTAAADGLTAGAALQMQVTGQPELRIAGRDGILSARAQAGRSSTIPILVSNTGGAAAHDVQLSGSAPSGWSVTFDPKTVADIEPGRQAQVQAHITPSTHSLSGDYMATLSAQSGAQSASSDFRISVATSSTWGVIGIAIIAIAILILVGVVARFGRR
;
A
#
# COMPACT_ATOMS: atom_id res chain seq x y z
N ASP A 1 -55.77 0.65 12.42
CA ASP A 1 -54.36 1.04 12.13
C ASP A 1 -53.57 0.91 13.41
N GLN A 2 -52.49 0.17 13.41
CA GLN A 2 -51.56 0.05 14.53
C GLN A 2 -50.24 0.76 14.20
N ILE A 3 -49.66 1.40 15.19
CA ILE A 3 -48.31 1.98 15.04
C ILE A 3 -47.32 0.95 15.57
N VAL A 4 -46.46 0.46 14.68
CA VAL A 4 -45.39 -0.51 14.98
C VAL A 4 -44.09 0.24 15.22
N SER A 5 -43.56 0.15 16.44
CA SER A 5 -42.26 0.69 16.82
C SER A 5 -41.17 -0.29 16.42
N LEU A 6 -40.07 0.22 15.86
CA LEU A 6 -38.91 -0.56 15.38
C LEU A 6 -37.71 -0.29 16.28
N ALA A 7 -37.01 -1.34 16.67
CA ALA A 7 -35.75 -1.25 17.39
C ALA A 7 -34.76 -2.28 16.89
N ALA A 8 -33.48 -1.95 16.96
CA ALA A 8 -32.41 -2.91 16.65
C ALA A 8 -31.45 -2.98 17.85
N LYS A 9 -31.11 -4.19 18.26
CA LYS A 9 -30.06 -4.48 19.22
C LYS A 9 -28.82 -4.88 18.45
N LEU A 10 -27.77 -4.08 18.57
CA LEU A 10 -26.53 -4.18 17.84
C LEU A 10 -25.35 -4.28 18.82
N PRO A 11 -24.19 -4.78 18.39
CA PRO A 11 -22.95 -4.61 19.13
C PRO A 11 -22.59 -3.14 19.34
N ASP A 12 -21.70 -2.86 20.30
CA ASP A 12 -21.26 -1.51 20.64
C ASP A 12 -20.62 -0.82 19.42
N GLY A 13 -20.93 0.46 19.25
CA GLY A 13 -20.42 1.29 18.16
C GLY A 13 -21.17 1.20 16.83
N PHE A 14 -22.01 0.17 16.63
CA PHE A 14 -22.82 0.05 15.42
C PHE A 14 -24.04 0.96 15.44
N GLN A 15 -24.38 1.58 14.32
CA GLN A 15 -25.50 2.51 14.21
C GLN A 15 -26.59 1.96 13.26
N PRO A 16 -27.82 1.69 13.76
CA PRO A 16 -28.94 1.27 12.93
C PRO A 16 -29.67 2.47 12.34
N THR A 17 -30.14 2.31 11.13
CA THR A 17 -31.05 3.26 10.48
C THR A 17 -32.17 2.50 9.80
N PHE A 18 -33.42 2.75 10.18
CA PHE A 18 -34.57 2.22 9.49
C PHE A 18 -35.10 3.23 8.48
N THR A 19 -35.36 2.79 7.27
CA THR A 19 -35.97 3.59 6.22
C THR A 19 -37.14 2.84 5.59
N GLN A 20 -38.09 3.54 5.00
CA GLN A 20 -39.11 2.91 4.18
C GLN A 20 -38.45 2.31 2.92
N ALA A 21 -38.99 1.20 2.41
CA ALA A 21 -38.43 0.52 1.25
C ALA A 21 -38.33 1.41 -0.01
N TYR A 22 -39.22 2.37 -0.11
CA TYR A 22 -39.26 3.38 -1.18
C TYR A 22 -39.08 4.77 -0.57
N GLY A 23 -37.86 5.26 -0.54
CA GLY A 23 -37.48 6.59 -0.06
C GLY A 23 -36.39 6.54 1.03
N ASP A 24 -35.79 7.69 1.30
CA ASP A 24 -34.67 7.84 2.24
C ASP A 24 -35.10 8.37 3.62
N GLN A 25 -36.43 8.46 3.84
CA GLN A 25 -36.95 8.95 5.11
C GLN A 25 -36.68 7.95 6.23
N GLN A 26 -35.97 8.37 7.23
CA GLN A 26 -35.72 7.58 8.45
C GLN A 26 -36.99 7.48 9.28
N VAL A 27 -37.28 6.30 9.80
CA VAL A 27 -38.46 6.01 10.60
C VAL A 27 -38.08 5.14 11.80
N ASN A 28 -38.62 5.49 12.99
CA ASN A 28 -38.52 4.63 14.19
C ASN A 28 -39.86 3.92 14.47
N SER A 29 -40.92 4.31 13.78
CA SER A 29 -42.22 3.67 13.83
C SER A 29 -42.96 3.81 12.50
N VAL A 30 -43.84 2.87 12.20
CA VAL A 30 -44.64 2.89 10.98
C VAL A 30 -46.09 2.51 11.24
N PRO A 31 -47.07 3.24 10.68
CA PRO A 31 -48.46 2.83 10.74
C PRO A 31 -48.72 1.67 9.77
N ILE A 32 -49.34 0.61 10.26
CA ILE A 32 -49.72 -0.56 9.47
C ILE A 32 -51.22 -0.78 9.60
N LYS A 33 -51.93 -0.91 8.48
CA LYS A 33 -53.35 -1.22 8.43
C LYS A 33 -53.59 -2.71 8.61
N ALA A 34 -54.71 -3.06 9.22
CA ALA A 34 -55.09 -4.46 9.38
C ALA A 34 -55.04 -5.22 8.03
N GLY A 35 -54.42 -6.39 8.01
CA GLY A 35 -54.26 -7.23 6.81
C GLY A 35 -53.28 -6.68 5.75
N LYS A 36 -52.51 -5.64 6.07
CA LYS A 36 -51.46 -5.10 5.20
C LYS A 36 -50.06 -5.33 5.79
N SER A 37 -49.04 -5.32 4.93
CA SER A 37 -47.63 -5.36 5.29
C SER A 37 -46.92 -4.13 4.78
N LYS A 38 -45.81 -3.79 5.40
CA LYS A 38 -44.88 -2.77 4.96
C LYS A 38 -43.44 -3.29 5.01
N ASP A 39 -42.70 -3.00 3.97
CA ASP A 39 -41.29 -3.35 3.87
C ASP A 39 -40.45 -2.19 4.42
N ILE A 40 -39.56 -2.53 5.35
CA ILE A 40 -38.62 -1.61 6.00
C ILE A 40 -37.20 -2.06 5.72
N LYS A 41 -36.38 -1.15 5.30
CA LYS A 41 -34.95 -1.37 5.09
C LYS A 41 -34.22 -1.02 6.37
N LEU A 42 -33.46 -1.98 6.91
CA LEU A 42 -32.48 -1.73 7.98
C LEU A 42 -31.11 -1.56 7.34
N SER A 43 -30.51 -0.41 7.57
CA SER A 43 -29.09 -0.13 7.25
C SER A 43 -28.31 -0.10 8.55
N VAL A 44 -27.21 -0.83 8.62
CA VAL A 44 -26.32 -0.86 9.78
C VAL A 44 -24.96 -0.31 9.35
N ARG A 45 -24.48 0.72 10.05
CA ARG A 45 -23.15 1.29 9.84
C ARG A 45 -22.23 0.81 10.96
N PRO A 46 -21.18 0.04 10.62
CA PRO A 46 -20.16 -0.34 11.59
C PRO A 46 -19.27 0.86 11.96
N PRO A 47 -18.61 0.84 13.12
CA PRO A 47 -17.54 1.80 13.45
C PRO A 47 -16.34 1.64 12.51
N SER A 48 -15.50 2.65 12.40
CA SER A 48 -14.37 2.67 11.48
C SER A 48 -13.25 1.68 11.83
N ASP A 49 -13.19 1.27 13.10
CA ASP A 49 -12.21 0.36 13.69
C ASP A 49 -12.76 -1.04 13.96
N VAL A 50 -13.90 -1.39 13.32
CA VAL A 50 -14.51 -2.70 13.48
C VAL A 50 -13.58 -3.81 12.99
N GLU A 51 -13.40 -4.84 13.80
CA GLU A 51 -12.65 -6.02 13.40
C GLU A 51 -13.48 -6.90 12.44
N PRO A 52 -12.84 -7.58 11.48
CA PRO A 52 -13.52 -8.58 10.65
C PRO A 52 -14.09 -9.71 11.52
N GLY A 53 -15.33 -10.11 11.23
CA GLY A 53 -16.00 -11.16 12.01
C GLY A 53 -17.50 -11.17 11.80
N ASP A 54 -18.17 -12.09 12.50
CA ASP A 54 -19.61 -12.28 12.48
C ASP A 54 -20.24 -11.55 13.67
N TYR A 55 -21.22 -10.70 13.39
CA TYR A 55 -21.91 -9.88 14.36
C TYR A 55 -23.40 -10.18 14.38
N ALA A 56 -23.93 -10.53 15.56
CA ALA A 56 -25.34 -10.81 15.73
C ALA A 56 -26.15 -9.49 15.84
N ILE A 57 -27.22 -9.41 15.11
CA ILE A 57 -28.15 -8.27 15.08
C ILE A 57 -29.53 -8.78 15.49
N GLY A 58 -30.12 -8.20 16.54
CA GLY A 58 -31.51 -8.41 16.92
C GLY A 58 -32.38 -7.28 16.41
N VAL A 59 -33.43 -7.61 15.65
CA VAL A 59 -34.43 -6.63 15.22
C VAL A 59 -35.74 -6.93 15.94
N THR A 60 -36.37 -5.92 16.50
CA THR A 60 -37.66 -6.04 17.19
C THR A 60 -38.68 -5.05 16.62
N ALA A 61 -39.89 -5.52 16.49
CA ALA A 61 -41.06 -4.74 16.15
C ALA A 61 -42.10 -4.91 17.26
N ALA A 62 -42.61 -3.80 17.80
CA ALA A 62 -43.56 -3.80 18.92
C ALA A 62 -44.78 -2.96 18.59
N ALA A 63 -45.99 -3.48 18.90
CA ALA A 63 -47.26 -2.79 18.75
C ALA A 63 -48.26 -3.33 19.79
N ASP A 64 -48.96 -2.44 20.51
CA ASP A 64 -50.05 -2.78 21.43
C ASP A 64 -49.76 -3.95 22.38
N GLY A 65 -48.55 -3.96 22.98
CA GLY A 65 -48.15 -5.01 23.92
C GLY A 65 -47.67 -6.32 23.26
N LEU A 66 -47.71 -6.41 21.94
CA LEU A 66 -47.15 -7.51 21.17
C LEU A 66 -45.75 -7.14 20.71
N THR A 67 -44.81 -8.12 20.80
CA THR A 67 -43.46 -7.95 20.33
C THR A 67 -43.07 -9.14 19.44
N ALA A 68 -42.56 -8.84 18.28
CA ALA A 68 -41.96 -9.83 17.38
C ALA A 68 -40.49 -9.46 17.15
N GLY A 69 -39.64 -10.46 17.07
CA GLY A 69 -38.20 -10.28 16.86
C GLY A 69 -37.65 -11.21 15.80
N ALA A 70 -36.59 -10.75 15.16
CA ALA A 70 -35.78 -11.56 14.25
C ALA A 70 -34.30 -11.41 14.63
N ALA A 71 -33.57 -12.51 14.61
CA ALA A 71 -32.13 -12.53 14.73
C ALA A 71 -31.50 -12.59 13.33
N LEU A 72 -30.60 -11.67 13.05
CA LEU A 72 -29.83 -11.60 11.81
C LEU A 72 -28.35 -11.75 12.15
N GLN A 73 -27.57 -12.18 11.19
CA GLN A 73 -26.12 -12.24 11.29
C GLN A 73 -25.54 -11.35 10.20
N MET A 74 -24.65 -10.47 10.58
CA MET A 74 -23.90 -9.61 9.68
C MET A 74 -22.43 -10.02 9.70
N GLN A 75 -21.86 -10.30 8.53
CA GLN A 75 -20.46 -10.58 8.39
C GLN A 75 -19.73 -9.30 7.97
N VAL A 76 -18.77 -8.87 8.78
CA VAL A 76 -17.84 -7.81 8.41
C VAL A 76 -16.59 -8.45 7.83
N THR A 77 -16.29 -8.14 6.58
CA THR A 77 -15.10 -8.63 5.90
C THR A 77 -14.07 -7.50 5.85
N GLY A 78 -12.86 -7.77 6.31
CA GLY A 78 -11.74 -6.86 6.14
C GLY A 78 -11.29 -6.77 4.68
N GLN A 79 -10.55 -5.73 4.38
CA GLN A 79 -9.80 -5.61 3.12
C GLN A 79 -8.32 -5.41 3.43
N PRO A 80 -7.41 -5.92 2.60
CA PRO A 80 -6.00 -5.62 2.74
C PRO A 80 -5.75 -4.15 2.39
N GLU A 81 -4.84 -3.51 3.10
CA GLU A 81 -4.34 -2.17 2.82
C GLU A 81 -2.82 -2.25 2.73
N LEU A 82 -2.30 -2.19 1.52
CA LEU A 82 -0.87 -2.29 1.28
C LEU A 82 -0.17 -0.94 1.46
N ARG A 83 1.07 -0.98 1.93
CA ARG A 83 1.99 0.16 1.97
C ARG A 83 3.39 -0.30 1.59
N ILE A 84 4.11 0.55 0.85
CA ILE A 84 5.51 0.32 0.48
C ILE A 84 6.36 1.41 1.13
N ALA A 85 7.43 1.00 1.78
CA ALA A 85 8.45 1.89 2.31
C ALA A 85 9.84 1.29 2.10
N GLY A 86 10.86 2.10 2.12
CA GLY A 86 12.21 1.61 2.27
C GLY A 86 12.49 1.22 3.73
N ARG A 87 13.63 0.63 3.98
CA ARG A 87 14.08 0.34 5.34
C ARG A 87 14.08 1.63 6.16
N ASP A 88 13.56 1.55 7.39
CA ASP A 88 13.45 2.69 8.32
C ASP A 88 12.64 3.88 7.75
N GLY A 89 11.71 3.61 6.80
CA GLY A 89 10.89 4.63 6.15
C GLY A 89 11.63 5.49 5.12
N ILE A 90 12.89 5.17 4.79
CA ILE A 90 13.71 5.96 3.86
C ILE A 90 13.28 5.68 2.43
N LEU A 91 12.85 6.71 1.71
CA LEU A 91 12.44 6.66 0.31
C LEU A 91 13.53 7.20 -0.63
N SER A 92 14.79 6.90 -0.32
CA SER A 92 15.92 7.30 -1.16
C SER A 92 17.02 6.25 -1.18
N ALA A 93 17.72 6.15 -2.30
CA ALA A 93 18.84 5.26 -2.47
C ALA A 93 19.90 5.85 -3.41
N ARG A 94 21.10 5.28 -3.37
CA ARG A 94 22.18 5.61 -4.29
C ARG A 94 22.35 4.51 -5.31
N ALA A 95 22.61 4.88 -6.55
CA ALA A 95 22.90 3.96 -7.63
C ALA A 95 24.07 4.48 -8.48
N GLN A 96 24.67 3.59 -9.26
CA GLN A 96 25.69 3.96 -10.25
C GLN A 96 25.16 3.69 -11.65
N ALA A 97 25.45 4.57 -12.58
CA ALA A 97 25.11 4.36 -13.99
C ALA A 97 25.64 3.00 -14.50
N GLY A 98 24.75 2.21 -15.10
CA GLY A 98 25.05 0.89 -15.66
C GLY A 98 25.30 -0.22 -14.64
N ARG A 99 25.09 0.02 -13.34
CA ARG A 99 25.25 -1.00 -12.29
C ARG A 99 23.96 -1.22 -11.51
N SER A 100 23.67 -2.49 -11.21
CA SER A 100 22.55 -2.85 -10.35
C SER A 100 22.82 -2.42 -8.91
N SER A 101 21.86 -1.74 -8.30
CA SER A 101 21.86 -1.38 -6.89
C SER A 101 20.68 -2.08 -6.22
N THR A 102 20.93 -2.75 -5.09
CA THR A 102 19.90 -3.46 -4.34
C THR A 102 19.39 -2.58 -3.21
N ILE A 103 18.07 -2.41 -3.15
CA ILE A 103 17.39 -1.58 -2.17
C ILE A 103 16.42 -2.46 -1.39
N PRO A 104 16.60 -2.64 -0.07
CA PRO A 104 15.61 -3.35 0.73
C PRO A 104 14.36 -2.50 0.88
N ILE A 105 13.23 -3.04 0.48
CA ILE A 105 11.90 -2.44 0.66
C ILE A 105 11.06 -3.30 1.58
N LEU A 106 10.13 -2.67 2.27
CA LEU A 106 9.15 -3.29 3.13
C LEU A 106 7.76 -3.09 2.52
N VAL A 107 7.05 -4.18 2.33
CA VAL A 107 5.64 -4.17 1.95
C VAL A 107 4.85 -4.56 3.18
N SER A 108 4.04 -3.67 3.72
CA SER A 108 3.22 -3.91 4.90
C SER A 108 1.74 -3.94 4.53
N ASN A 109 0.99 -4.76 5.25
CA ASN A 109 -0.46 -4.80 5.19
C ASN A 109 -1.02 -4.19 6.48
N THR A 110 -1.60 -2.98 6.38
CA THR A 110 -2.25 -2.26 7.49
C THR A 110 -3.75 -2.48 7.52
N GLY A 111 -4.27 -3.28 6.60
CA GLY A 111 -5.69 -3.61 6.50
C GLY A 111 -6.14 -4.71 7.45
N GLY A 112 -7.45 -5.03 7.41
CA GLY A 112 -8.08 -6.03 8.27
C GLY A 112 -8.19 -7.43 7.65
N ALA A 113 -7.67 -7.66 6.44
CA ALA A 113 -7.61 -8.98 5.80
C ALA A 113 -6.23 -9.27 5.23
N ALA A 114 -5.89 -10.54 5.04
CA ALA A 114 -4.64 -10.94 4.41
C ALA A 114 -4.57 -10.45 2.96
N ALA A 115 -3.39 -9.99 2.54
CA ALA A 115 -3.10 -9.69 1.15
C ALA A 115 -2.45 -10.93 0.52
N HIS A 116 -3.10 -11.49 -0.50
CA HIS A 116 -2.65 -12.68 -1.20
C HIS A 116 -2.01 -12.32 -2.55
N ASP A 117 -1.05 -13.12 -2.99
CA ASP A 117 -0.39 -12.98 -4.30
C ASP A 117 0.07 -11.55 -4.60
N VAL A 118 0.77 -10.92 -3.64
CA VAL A 118 1.20 -9.53 -3.75
C VAL A 118 2.28 -9.41 -4.83
N GLN A 119 1.89 -8.88 -5.98
CA GLN A 119 2.78 -8.67 -7.13
C GLN A 119 3.50 -7.33 -7.02
N LEU A 120 4.80 -7.36 -7.26
CA LEU A 120 5.65 -6.18 -7.24
C LEU A 120 6.03 -5.73 -8.65
N SER A 121 5.95 -4.43 -8.87
CA SER A 121 6.31 -3.80 -10.12
C SER A 121 7.00 -2.46 -9.87
N GLY A 122 7.74 -1.98 -10.84
CA GLY A 122 8.41 -0.70 -10.74
C GLY A 122 8.44 0.04 -12.07
N SER A 123 8.31 1.35 -11.99
CA SER A 123 8.47 2.28 -13.11
C SER A 123 9.63 3.21 -12.82
N ALA A 124 10.51 3.39 -13.79
CA ALA A 124 11.71 4.21 -13.69
C ALA A 124 11.97 4.93 -15.02
N PRO A 125 12.90 5.89 -15.10
CA PRO A 125 13.25 6.56 -16.34
C PRO A 125 13.61 5.60 -17.48
N SER A 126 13.47 6.06 -18.72
CA SER A 126 13.74 5.26 -19.91
C SER A 126 15.15 4.66 -19.91
N GLY A 127 15.25 3.38 -20.27
CA GLY A 127 16.51 2.64 -20.30
C GLY A 127 16.99 2.11 -18.94
N TRP A 128 16.20 2.32 -17.87
CA TRP A 128 16.46 1.71 -16.57
C TRP A 128 15.77 0.36 -16.45
N SER A 129 16.26 -0.48 -15.56
CA SER A 129 15.62 -1.75 -15.19
C SER A 129 15.30 -1.76 -13.71
N VAL A 130 14.08 -2.22 -13.38
CA VAL A 130 13.63 -2.45 -11.99
C VAL A 130 13.13 -3.87 -11.89
N THR A 131 13.72 -4.66 -10.99
CA THR A 131 13.30 -6.05 -10.73
C THR A 131 13.23 -6.29 -9.23
N PHE A 132 12.50 -7.33 -8.82
CA PHE A 132 12.26 -7.63 -7.41
C PHE A 132 12.61 -9.09 -7.10
N ASP A 133 13.10 -9.31 -5.88
CA ASP A 133 13.36 -10.64 -5.36
C ASP A 133 12.83 -10.74 -3.91
N PRO A 134 11.77 -11.53 -3.66
CA PRO A 134 10.90 -12.18 -4.66
C PRO A 134 10.06 -11.18 -5.47
N LYS A 135 9.65 -11.54 -6.69
CA LYS A 135 8.75 -10.73 -7.52
C LYS A 135 7.31 -10.74 -7.02
N THR A 136 6.94 -11.82 -6.32
CA THR A 136 5.61 -11.99 -5.73
C THR A 136 5.77 -12.47 -4.29
N VAL A 137 5.02 -11.90 -3.38
CA VAL A 137 4.91 -12.36 -1.99
C VAL A 137 3.57 -13.08 -1.86
N ALA A 138 3.60 -14.34 -1.40
CA ALA A 138 2.41 -15.19 -1.36
C ALA A 138 1.32 -14.60 -0.47
N ASP A 139 1.68 -14.27 0.78
CA ASP A 139 0.73 -13.78 1.76
C ASP A 139 1.37 -12.73 2.68
N ILE A 140 0.60 -11.68 2.98
CA ILE A 140 0.95 -10.70 4.03
C ILE A 140 -0.26 -10.55 4.93
N GLU A 141 -0.19 -11.14 6.13
CA GLU A 141 -1.24 -11.08 7.13
C GLU A 141 -1.48 -9.65 7.63
N PRO A 142 -2.68 -9.34 8.20
CA PRO A 142 -2.96 -8.07 8.84
C PRO A 142 -1.90 -7.68 9.86
N GLY A 143 -1.41 -6.44 9.80
CA GLY A 143 -0.37 -5.92 10.68
C GLY A 143 1.03 -6.50 10.44
N ARG A 144 1.21 -7.34 9.42
CA ARG A 144 2.51 -7.92 9.06
C ARG A 144 3.16 -7.18 7.89
N GLN A 145 4.45 -7.44 7.73
CA GLN A 145 5.24 -6.90 6.64
C GLN A 145 6.14 -7.97 6.03
N ALA A 146 6.38 -7.87 4.74
CA ALA A 146 7.34 -8.67 3.99
C ALA A 146 8.49 -7.79 3.52
N GLN A 147 9.71 -8.31 3.64
CA GLN A 147 10.90 -7.67 3.09
C GLN A 147 11.19 -8.21 1.70
N VAL A 148 11.42 -7.32 0.75
CA VAL A 148 11.72 -7.62 -0.63
C VAL A 148 12.95 -6.82 -1.08
N GLN A 149 13.78 -7.40 -1.94
CA GLN A 149 14.91 -6.71 -2.55
C GLN A 149 14.48 -6.12 -3.90
N ALA A 150 14.52 -4.79 -4.02
CA ALA A 150 14.37 -4.12 -5.30
C ALA A 150 15.74 -3.91 -5.93
N HIS A 151 15.94 -4.42 -7.13
CA HIS A 151 17.16 -4.24 -7.93
C HIS A 151 16.91 -3.18 -8.98
N ILE A 152 17.55 -2.01 -8.83
CA ILE A 152 17.44 -0.89 -9.74
C ILE A 152 18.75 -0.73 -10.50
N THR A 153 18.68 -0.77 -11.81
CA THR A 153 19.83 -0.61 -12.70
C THR A 153 19.61 0.61 -13.59
N PRO A 154 20.24 1.75 -13.29
CA PRO A 154 20.20 2.91 -14.17
C PRO A 154 20.84 2.62 -15.54
N SER A 155 20.40 3.31 -16.57
CA SER A 155 21.04 3.24 -17.90
C SER A 155 22.53 3.60 -17.78
N THR A 156 23.36 2.97 -18.63
CA THR A 156 24.81 3.30 -18.76
C THR A 156 25.05 4.76 -19.13
N HIS A 157 24.07 5.40 -19.78
CA HIS A 157 24.12 6.80 -20.22
C HIS A 157 23.45 7.76 -19.21
N SER A 158 23.03 7.27 -18.03
CA SER A 158 22.44 8.14 -17.01
C SER A 158 23.46 9.15 -16.51
N LEU A 159 23.09 10.42 -16.52
CA LEU A 159 23.89 11.49 -15.94
C LEU A 159 23.85 11.42 -14.43
N SER A 160 24.85 12.02 -13.76
CA SER A 160 24.78 12.23 -12.31
C SER A 160 23.64 13.16 -11.96
N GLY A 161 22.81 12.77 -10.98
CA GLY A 161 21.65 13.54 -10.57
C GLY A 161 20.64 12.67 -9.82
N ASP A 162 19.54 13.31 -9.41
CA ASP A 162 18.44 12.67 -8.72
C ASP A 162 17.31 12.31 -9.70
N TYR A 163 16.86 11.09 -9.61
CA TYR A 163 15.78 10.53 -10.43
C TYR A 163 14.71 9.94 -9.53
N MET A 164 13.49 9.84 -10.05
CA MET A 164 12.39 9.18 -9.35
C MET A 164 12.13 7.81 -9.96
N ALA A 165 11.96 6.81 -9.10
CA ALA A 165 11.48 5.48 -9.45
C ALA A 165 10.26 5.17 -8.59
N THR A 166 9.14 4.82 -9.21
CA THR A 166 7.92 4.44 -8.52
C THR A 166 7.89 2.94 -8.36
N LEU A 167 7.82 2.46 -7.12
CA LEU A 167 7.66 1.04 -6.80
C LEU A 167 6.22 0.80 -6.36
N SER A 168 5.62 -0.29 -6.87
CA SER A 168 4.21 -0.60 -6.66
C SER A 168 4.04 -2.04 -6.20
N ALA A 169 3.06 -2.27 -5.32
CA ALA A 169 2.59 -3.58 -4.89
C ALA A 169 1.10 -3.69 -5.15
N GLN A 170 0.64 -4.82 -5.66
CA GLN A 170 -0.75 -5.08 -5.97
C GLN A 170 -1.17 -6.44 -5.45
N SER A 171 -2.34 -6.50 -4.79
CA SER A 171 -3.02 -7.72 -4.37
C SER A 171 -4.50 -7.60 -4.74
N GLY A 172 -4.94 -8.38 -5.73
CA GLY A 172 -6.30 -8.27 -6.27
C GLY A 172 -6.62 -6.85 -6.76
N ALA A 173 -7.64 -6.23 -6.18
CA ALA A 173 -8.06 -4.86 -6.49
C ALA A 173 -7.29 -3.78 -5.70
N GLN A 174 -6.53 -4.18 -4.67
CA GLN A 174 -5.79 -3.25 -3.81
C GLN A 174 -4.39 -3.01 -4.36
N SER A 175 -3.96 -1.77 -4.35
CA SER A 175 -2.62 -1.39 -4.79
C SER A 175 -2.04 -0.28 -3.92
N ALA A 176 -0.73 -0.31 -3.77
CA ALA A 176 0.05 0.75 -3.13
C ALA A 176 1.24 1.11 -4.02
N SER A 177 1.65 2.36 -3.99
CA SER A 177 2.84 2.83 -4.69
C SER A 177 3.60 3.84 -3.83
N SER A 178 4.92 3.87 -4.01
CA SER A 178 5.79 4.86 -3.37
C SER A 178 6.88 5.30 -4.33
N ASP A 179 7.18 6.58 -4.29
CA ASP A 179 8.23 7.19 -5.11
C ASP A 179 9.55 7.19 -4.36
N PHE A 180 10.55 6.58 -4.96
CA PHE A 180 11.91 6.51 -4.42
C PHE A 180 12.81 7.47 -5.19
N ARG A 181 13.52 8.32 -4.46
CA ARG A 181 14.58 9.17 -5.03
C ARG A 181 15.85 8.34 -5.19
N ILE A 182 16.32 8.22 -6.41
CA ILE A 182 17.54 7.50 -6.75
C ILE A 182 18.61 8.48 -7.17
N SER A 183 19.60 8.70 -6.30
CA SER A 183 20.76 9.55 -6.60
C SER A 183 21.77 8.74 -7.40
N VAL A 184 21.91 9.06 -8.68
CA VAL A 184 22.86 8.41 -9.58
C VAL A 184 24.19 9.13 -9.54
N ALA A 185 25.26 8.36 -9.32
CA ALA A 185 26.64 8.81 -9.50
C ALA A 185 27.25 8.17 -10.74
N THR A 186 28.02 8.93 -11.48
CA THR A 186 28.84 8.37 -12.55
C THR A 186 30.13 7.79 -11.96
N SER A 187 30.63 6.69 -12.54
CA SER A 187 31.88 6.09 -12.11
C SER A 187 33.05 7.03 -12.43
N SER A 188 33.82 7.41 -11.41
CA SER A 188 35.03 8.24 -11.56
C SER A 188 36.26 7.43 -12.04
N THR A 189 36.07 6.20 -12.53
CA THR A 189 37.15 5.31 -12.96
C THR A 189 38.05 5.96 -14.02
N TRP A 190 37.46 6.73 -14.95
CA TRP A 190 38.20 7.48 -15.97
C TRP A 190 39.05 8.61 -15.37
N GLY A 191 38.57 9.23 -14.26
CA GLY A 191 39.35 10.25 -13.54
C GLY A 191 40.59 9.65 -12.90
N VAL A 192 40.48 8.45 -12.30
CA VAL A 192 41.62 7.75 -11.69
C VAL A 192 42.65 7.33 -12.76
N ILE A 193 42.19 6.82 -13.91
CA ILE A 193 43.03 6.47 -15.05
C ILE A 193 43.75 7.72 -15.58
N GLY A 194 43.03 8.85 -15.71
CA GLY A 194 43.63 10.11 -16.15
C GLY A 194 44.73 10.60 -15.21
N ILE A 195 44.49 10.56 -13.88
CA ILE A 195 45.51 10.93 -12.88
C ILE A 195 46.71 10.00 -12.94
N ALA A 196 46.50 8.69 -13.10
CA ALA A 196 47.59 7.73 -13.23
C ALA A 196 48.47 8.00 -14.48
N ILE A 197 47.86 8.33 -15.61
CA ILE A 197 48.57 8.67 -16.86
C ILE A 197 49.42 9.94 -16.65
N ILE A 198 48.82 10.98 -16.01
CA ILE A 198 49.54 12.22 -15.73
C ILE A 198 50.72 11.96 -14.79
N ALA A 199 50.52 11.18 -13.73
CA ALA A 199 51.59 10.83 -12.80
C ALA A 199 52.74 10.09 -13.49
N ILE A 200 52.44 9.14 -14.39
CA ILE A 200 53.45 8.42 -15.19
C ILE A 200 54.20 9.41 -16.12
N ALA A 201 53.48 10.31 -16.79
CA ALA A 201 54.10 11.31 -17.65
C ALA A 201 55.08 12.23 -16.89
N ILE A 202 54.68 12.67 -15.67
CA ILE A 202 55.54 13.46 -14.82
C ILE A 202 56.78 12.67 -14.40
N LEU A 203 56.65 11.40 -14.01
CA LEU A 203 57.78 10.57 -13.63
C LEU A 203 58.75 10.38 -14.80
N ILE A 204 58.26 10.17 -16.01
CA ILE A 204 59.07 10.08 -17.20
C ILE A 204 59.83 11.39 -17.46
N LEU A 205 59.12 12.54 -17.36
CA LEU A 205 59.72 13.84 -17.54
C LEU A 205 60.82 14.11 -16.55
N VAL A 206 60.59 13.87 -15.24
CA VAL A 206 61.57 13.99 -14.17
C VAL A 206 62.78 13.07 -14.45
N GLY A 207 62.53 11.83 -14.86
CA GLY A 207 63.61 10.87 -15.21
C GLY A 207 64.47 11.34 -16.37
N VAL A 208 63.86 11.91 -17.42
CA VAL A 208 64.56 12.46 -18.57
C VAL A 208 65.40 13.68 -18.17
N VAL A 209 64.81 14.62 -17.39
CA VAL A 209 65.52 15.82 -16.91
C VAL A 209 66.68 15.42 -16.01
N ALA A 210 66.48 14.48 -15.07
CA ALA A 210 67.52 14.00 -14.18
C ALA A 210 68.70 13.34 -14.92
N ARG A 211 68.40 12.63 -16.01
CA ARG A 211 69.40 11.89 -16.81
C ARG A 211 70.14 12.80 -17.83
N PHE A 212 69.44 13.73 -18.46
CA PHE A 212 69.98 14.56 -19.54
C PHE A 212 70.18 16.01 -19.17
N GLY A 213 69.61 16.50 -18.06
CA GLY A 213 69.71 17.88 -17.60
C GLY A 213 71.01 18.26 -16.85
N ARG A 214 71.93 17.29 -16.68
CA ARG A 214 73.28 17.58 -16.15
C ARG A 214 74.25 17.83 -17.31
N ARG A 215 74.24 19.05 -17.79
CA ARG A 215 75.38 19.70 -18.43
C ARG A 215 75.60 21.06 -17.82
#